data_330fdaea880eeb8a9d7ecaf172993eea
#
_entry.id   330fdaea880eeb8a9d7ecaf172993eea
#
_cell.length_a   1.000
_cell.length_b   1.000
_cell.length_c   1.000
_cell.angle_alpha   90.00
_cell.angle_beta   90.00
_cell.angle_gamma   90.00
#
_symmetry.space_group_name_H-M   'P 1'
#
loop_
_entity.id
_entity.type
_entity.pdbx_description
1 polymer ?
#
loop_
_entity_poly.entity_id
_entity_poly.type
_entity_poly.pdbx_seq_one_letter_code
_entity_poly.pdbx_strand_id
1 'polypeptide(L)'
;MEIFKAEQYIGTYTDISVSKRCVTETFPLHWHDFFEIEIILGGKGEHTLNGNTYGLKKGDMYLLTPTDYHEVIPRGGVEIFNIMFHENLLSDDFLDTLSGYNGDIMLKLSDEDFEDVVMLCTLLNKEYSKESPYRDVFIKNLMQCLIIQILRNTDIGSKGTKKEAGHLQKAIQYIHLHFKDNPTLKDVAKIAGTNPNYFSTKFKEETGMGYSEYLNKRKLKYAKQLLKTSSLSITEICFASGFTSLSNFMRVFKEKTGETPSQYIKKDL
;
A
#
# COMPACT_ATOMS: atom_id res chain seq x y z
N MET A 1 -12.51 -12.17 -8.86
CA MET A 1 -11.64 -10.99 -8.74
C MET A 1 -10.32 -11.47 -8.18
N GLU A 2 -9.23 -11.15 -8.83
CA GLU A 2 -7.90 -11.67 -8.49
C GLU A 2 -7.24 -10.78 -7.41
N ILE A 3 -6.40 -11.39 -6.54
CA ILE A 3 -5.65 -10.67 -5.51
C ILE A 3 -4.18 -10.65 -5.90
N PHE A 4 -3.60 -9.47 -6.04
CA PHE A 4 -2.18 -9.31 -6.23
C PHE A 4 -1.48 -9.05 -4.90
N LYS A 5 -0.56 -9.92 -4.56
CA LYS A 5 0.19 -9.83 -3.31
C LYS A 5 1.47 -9.04 -3.51
N ALA A 6 1.78 -8.17 -2.58
CA ALA A 6 3.01 -7.37 -2.59
C ALA A 6 4.28 -8.19 -2.86
N GLU A 7 4.34 -9.42 -2.35
CA GLU A 7 5.47 -10.34 -2.54
C GLU A 7 5.76 -10.69 -4.00
N GLN A 8 4.76 -10.55 -4.89
CA GLN A 8 4.87 -10.84 -6.33
C GLN A 8 5.35 -9.64 -7.14
N TYR A 9 5.07 -8.43 -6.66
CA TYR A 9 5.28 -7.17 -7.40
C TYR A 9 6.32 -6.26 -6.76
N ILE A 10 6.41 -6.28 -5.43
CA ILE A 10 7.40 -5.57 -4.64
C ILE A 10 8.34 -6.63 -4.11
N GLY A 11 9.59 -6.62 -4.53
CA GLY A 11 10.56 -7.66 -4.13
C GLY A 11 10.63 -7.85 -2.61
N THR A 12 11.03 -9.05 -2.18
CA THR A 12 11.07 -9.45 -0.76
C THR A 12 11.98 -8.57 0.11
N TYR A 13 12.92 -7.85 -0.51
CA TYR A 13 13.95 -7.04 0.16
C TYR A 13 13.81 -5.53 -0.10
N THR A 14 12.78 -5.12 -0.85
CA THR A 14 12.52 -3.71 -1.16
C THR A 14 11.13 -3.32 -0.65
N ASP A 15 10.98 -2.06 -0.25
CA ASP A 15 9.68 -1.51 0.19
C ASP A 15 8.91 -0.85 -0.96
N ILE A 16 9.48 -0.86 -2.16
CA ILE A 16 8.98 -0.18 -3.34
C ILE A 16 9.33 -0.94 -4.61
N SER A 17 8.48 -0.82 -5.61
CA SER A 17 8.74 -1.19 -7.01
C SER A 17 8.37 -0.01 -7.89
N VAL A 18 9.26 0.36 -8.81
CA VAL A 18 9.05 1.50 -9.72
C VAL A 18 9.24 1.04 -11.14
N SER A 19 8.28 1.33 -12.01
CA SER A 19 8.37 0.99 -13.42
C SER A 19 7.73 2.07 -14.31
N LYS A 20 8.33 2.26 -15.48
CA LYS A 20 7.70 2.97 -16.60
C LYS A 20 7.36 1.92 -17.65
N ARG A 21 6.09 1.78 -17.99
CA ARG A 21 5.60 0.75 -18.93
C ARG A 21 4.54 1.27 -19.87
N CYS A 22 4.39 0.61 -21.02
CA CYS A 22 3.26 0.79 -21.90
C CYS A 22 2.31 -0.39 -21.71
N VAL A 23 1.09 -0.12 -21.26
CA VAL A 23 0.03 -1.11 -21.11
C VAL A 23 -0.72 -1.20 -22.42
N THR A 24 -0.59 -2.34 -23.11
CA THR A 24 -1.21 -2.59 -24.44
C THR A 24 -2.39 -3.55 -24.38
N GLU A 25 -2.48 -4.32 -23.30
CA GLU A 25 -3.56 -5.29 -23.06
C GLU A 25 -4.31 -4.93 -21.80
N THR A 26 -5.58 -5.37 -21.71
CA THR A 26 -6.39 -5.15 -20.52
C THR A 26 -5.73 -5.79 -19.30
N PHE A 27 -5.51 -4.97 -18.28
CA PHE A 27 -5.10 -5.44 -16.97
C PHE A 27 -6.39 -5.70 -16.16
N PRO A 28 -6.76 -6.96 -15.90
CA PRO A 28 -8.12 -7.33 -15.47
C PRO A 28 -8.43 -6.81 -14.06
N LEU A 29 -9.72 -6.76 -13.75
CA LEU A 29 -10.21 -6.30 -12.45
C LEU A 29 -9.58 -7.09 -11.30
N HIS A 30 -8.83 -6.41 -10.47
CA HIS A 30 -8.09 -6.98 -9.35
C HIS A 30 -8.03 -5.99 -8.17
N TRP A 31 -7.52 -6.45 -7.04
CA TRP A 31 -7.13 -5.63 -5.90
C TRP A 31 -5.81 -6.15 -5.33
N HIS A 32 -5.13 -5.34 -4.51
CA HIS A 32 -3.81 -5.64 -3.98
C HIS A 32 -3.67 -5.25 -2.50
N ASP A 33 -2.65 -5.77 -1.82
CA ASP A 33 -2.37 -5.55 -0.39
C ASP A 33 -1.23 -4.52 -0.16
N PHE A 34 -1.02 -3.63 -1.11
CA PHE A 34 -0.01 -2.56 -1.11
C PHE A 34 -0.61 -1.23 -1.59
N PHE A 35 0.13 -0.15 -1.49
CA PHE A 35 -0.21 1.14 -2.10
C PHE A 35 0.33 1.20 -3.51
N GLU A 36 -0.39 1.87 -4.40
CA GLU A 36 0.03 2.08 -5.78
C GLU A 36 -0.24 3.51 -6.23
N ILE A 37 0.75 4.11 -6.89
CA ILE A 37 0.57 5.39 -7.59
C ILE A 37 0.73 5.11 -9.07
N GLU A 38 -0.27 5.51 -9.84
CA GLU A 38 -0.24 5.49 -11.31
C GLU A 38 -0.27 6.90 -11.86
N ILE A 39 0.68 7.24 -12.72
CA ILE A 39 0.73 8.53 -13.44
C ILE A 39 0.63 8.24 -14.93
N ILE A 40 -0.38 8.79 -15.58
CA ILE A 40 -0.61 8.60 -17.01
C ILE A 40 0.26 9.56 -17.80
N LEU A 41 1.24 9.03 -18.52
CA LEU A 41 2.19 9.80 -19.33
C LEU A 41 1.66 10.09 -20.74
N GLY A 42 0.76 9.22 -21.23
CA GLY A 42 0.17 9.36 -22.56
C GLY A 42 -0.67 8.16 -22.95
N GLY A 43 -1.29 8.24 -24.11
CA GLY A 43 -2.20 7.22 -24.61
C GLY A 43 -3.65 7.48 -24.25
N LYS A 44 -4.51 6.50 -24.52
CA LYS A 44 -5.96 6.54 -24.24
C LYS A 44 -6.44 5.20 -23.72
N GLY A 45 -7.44 5.24 -22.86
CA GLY A 45 -8.03 4.03 -22.27
C GLY A 45 -9.09 4.40 -21.25
N GLU A 46 -9.46 3.42 -20.47
CA GLU A 46 -10.37 3.54 -19.35
C GLU A 46 -9.73 2.92 -18.10
N HIS A 47 -9.92 3.57 -16.96
CA HIS A 47 -9.55 3.05 -15.66
C HIS A 47 -10.82 2.92 -14.82
N THR A 48 -11.15 1.70 -14.45
CA THR A 48 -12.24 1.45 -13.51
C THR A 48 -11.63 1.33 -12.11
N LEU A 49 -12.02 2.21 -11.20
CA LEU A 49 -11.56 2.25 -9.81
C LEU A 49 -12.78 2.21 -8.90
N ASN A 50 -12.86 1.21 -8.03
CA ASN A 50 -13.98 1.00 -7.09
C ASN A 50 -15.38 1.05 -7.75
N GLY A 51 -15.46 0.61 -9.02
CA GLY A 51 -16.68 0.59 -9.82
C GLY A 51 -17.05 1.89 -10.52
N ASN A 52 -16.21 2.92 -10.41
CA ASN A 52 -16.29 4.15 -11.20
C ASN A 52 -15.34 4.04 -12.38
N THR A 53 -15.78 4.45 -13.58
CA THR A 53 -14.93 4.39 -14.78
C THR A 53 -14.52 5.80 -15.21
N TYR A 54 -13.22 5.97 -15.38
CA TYR A 54 -12.57 7.21 -15.77
C TYR A 54 -11.88 7.03 -17.12
N GLY A 55 -12.05 8.00 -18.04
CA GLY A 55 -11.28 8.02 -19.27
C GLY A 55 -9.86 8.51 -18.99
N LEU A 56 -8.85 7.71 -19.36
CA LEU A 56 -7.44 8.02 -19.15
C LEU A 56 -6.92 9.11 -20.07
N LYS A 57 -6.22 10.08 -19.50
CA LYS A 57 -5.54 11.18 -20.20
C LYS A 57 -4.17 11.44 -19.60
N LYS A 58 -3.26 11.98 -20.42
CA LYS A 58 -1.98 12.51 -19.93
C LYS A 58 -2.23 13.49 -18.76
N GLY A 59 -1.50 13.33 -17.68
CA GLY A 59 -1.63 14.15 -16.48
C GLY A 59 -2.62 13.62 -15.44
N ASP A 60 -3.38 12.56 -15.76
CA ASP A 60 -4.15 11.87 -14.71
C ASP A 60 -3.21 11.12 -13.78
N MET A 61 -3.44 11.24 -12.48
CA MET A 61 -2.70 10.54 -11.43
C MET A 61 -3.68 9.89 -10.47
N TYR A 62 -3.40 8.65 -10.09
CA TYR A 62 -4.22 7.85 -9.18
C TYR A 62 -3.37 7.41 -7.99
N LEU A 63 -3.94 7.46 -6.79
CA LEU A 63 -3.40 6.77 -5.62
C LEU A 63 -4.39 5.68 -5.20
N LEU A 64 -3.95 4.45 -5.31
CA LEU A 64 -4.72 3.28 -4.89
C LEU A 64 -4.21 2.81 -3.53
N THR A 65 -5.14 2.60 -2.63
CA THR A 65 -4.87 2.06 -1.30
C THR A 65 -4.99 0.54 -1.31
N PRO A 66 -4.39 -0.17 -0.33
CA PRO A 66 -4.70 -1.57 -0.12
C PRO A 66 -6.21 -1.75 0.04
N THR A 67 -6.86 -2.46 -0.89
CA THR A 67 -8.31 -2.71 -0.96
C THR A 67 -9.07 -1.97 -2.05
N ASP A 68 -8.48 -0.98 -2.67
CA ASP A 68 -9.06 -0.45 -3.89
C ASP A 68 -8.98 -1.53 -4.98
N TYR A 69 -10.09 -1.74 -5.68
CA TYR A 69 -10.11 -2.65 -6.81
C TYR A 69 -10.18 -1.85 -8.10
N HIS A 70 -9.36 -2.26 -9.06
CA HIS A 70 -9.23 -1.51 -10.30
C HIS A 70 -8.97 -2.40 -11.52
N GLU A 71 -9.20 -1.82 -12.68
CA GLU A 71 -8.98 -2.39 -14.00
C GLU A 71 -8.53 -1.31 -14.95
N VAL A 72 -7.54 -1.59 -15.79
CA VAL A 72 -7.08 -0.68 -16.85
C VAL A 72 -7.34 -1.32 -18.20
N ILE A 73 -8.14 -0.64 -19.05
CA ILE A 73 -8.47 -1.05 -20.40
C ILE A 73 -7.85 -0.07 -21.38
N PRO A 74 -6.69 -0.36 -21.97
CA PRO A 74 -6.04 0.52 -22.93
C PRO A 74 -6.76 0.52 -24.28
N ARG A 75 -6.72 1.66 -24.96
CA ARG A 75 -7.17 1.82 -26.35
C ARG A 75 -5.99 2.20 -27.23
N GLY A 76 -5.23 1.20 -27.69
CA GLY A 76 -4.03 1.38 -28.49
C GLY A 76 -2.75 1.64 -27.71
N GLY A 77 -2.79 1.46 -26.38
CA GLY A 77 -1.66 1.60 -25.46
C GLY A 77 -1.76 2.83 -24.56
N VAL A 78 -1.36 2.63 -23.30
CA VAL A 78 -1.30 3.68 -22.26
C VAL A 78 0.09 3.66 -21.64
N GLU A 79 0.82 4.75 -21.70
CA GLU A 79 2.09 4.90 -21.02
C GLU A 79 1.87 5.33 -19.56
N ILE A 80 2.41 4.57 -18.62
CA ILE A 80 2.20 4.77 -17.20
C ILE A 80 3.54 4.73 -16.46
N PHE A 81 3.77 5.68 -15.53
CA PHE A 81 4.62 5.42 -14.38
C PHE A 81 3.80 4.71 -13.32
N ASN A 82 4.27 3.54 -12.89
CA ASN A 82 3.64 2.75 -11.86
C ASN A 82 4.61 2.60 -10.69
N ILE A 83 4.15 2.98 -9.49
CA ILE A 83 4.92 2.95 -8.24
C ILE A 83 4.12 2.17 -7.23
N MET A 84 4.53 0.94 -6.95
CA MET A 84 3.93 0.07 -5.93
C MET A 84 4.79 0.12 -4.67
N PHE A 85 4.19 0.31 -3.50
CA PHE A 85 4.95 0.49 -2.27
C PHE A 85 4.18 0.08 -1.01
N HIS A 86 4.94 -0.08 0.06
CA HIS A 86 4.38 -0.39 1.37
C HIS A 86 4.14 0.86 2.19
N GLU A 87 3.20 0.77 3.15
CA GLU A 87 2.80 1.87 4.04
C GLU A 87 3.95 2.50 4.84
N ASN A 88 5.05 1.79 5.01
CA ASN A 88 6.24 2.28 5.72
C ASN A 88 6.96 3.45 5.03
N LEU A 89 6.68 3.68 3.76
CA LEU A 89 7.14 4.87 3.04
C LEU A 89 6.23 6.08 3.27
N LEU A 90 5.10 5.91 3.96
CA LEU A 90 4.15 6.95 4.33
C LEU A 90 4.43 7.44 5.75
N SER A 91 4.15 8.72 6.02
CA SER A 91 4.12 9.24 7.39
C SER A 91 2.82 8.84 8.09
N ASP A 92 2.86 8.77 9.43
CA ASP A 92 1.66 8.48 10.23
C ASP A 92 0.57 9.55 9.98
N ASP A 93 0.92 10.83 9.86
CA ASP A 93 -0.01 11.93 9.53
C ASP A 93 -0.73 11.71 8.19
N PHE A 94 -0.02 11.17 7.19
CA PHE A 94 -0.63 10.87 5.90
C PHE A 94 -1.56 9.65 5.99
N LEU A 95 -1.16 8.62 6.72
CA LEU A 95 -2.01 7.44 6.96
C LEU A 95 -3.29 7.85 7.70
N ASP A 96 -3.20 8.73 8.69
CA ASP A 96 -4.36 9.28 9.41
C ASP A 96 -5.27 10.09 8.47
N THR A 97 -4.70 10.89 7.60
CA THR A 97 -5.43 11.64 6.57
C THR A 97 -6.18 10.70 5.63
N LEU A 98 -5.52 9.64 5.15
CA LEU A 98 -6.16 8.63 4.30
C LEU A 98 -7.25 7.84 5.01
N SER A 99 -7.12 7.60 6.33
CA SER A 99 -8.13 6.87 7.10
C SER A 99 -9.48 7.57 7.15
N GLY A 100 -9.47 8.89 7.11
CA GLY A 100 -10.67 9.75 7.05
C GLY A 100 -11.25 9.93 5.65
N TYR A 101 -10.51 9.54 4.62
CA TYR A 101 -10.93 9.76 3.23
C TYR A 101 -11.79 8.63 2.68
N ASN A 102 -12.92 9.00 2.09
CA ASN A 102 -13.93 8.06 1.57
C ASN A 102 -14.19 8.27 0.07
N GLY A 103 -13.15 8.34 -0.77
CA GLY A 103 -13.30 8.54 -2.22
C GLY A 103 -12.18 7.89 -3.02
N ASP A 104 -12.35 7.83 -4.34
CA ASP A 104 -11.25 7.50 -5.24
C ASP A 104 -10.28 8.68 -5.25
N ILE A 105 -8.99 8.41 -5.03
CA ILE A 105 -7.97 9.45 -5.06
C ILE A 105 -7.47 9.55 -6.49
N MET A 106 -8.06 10.47 -7.22
CA MET A 106 -7.72 10.79 -8.60
C MET A 106 -7.46 12.29 -8.73
N LEU A 107 -6.37 12.63 -9.40
CA LEU A 107 -5.92 13.99 -9.66
C LEU A 107 -5.84 14.23 -11.16
N LYS A 108 -6.09 15.47 -11.53
CA LYS A 108 -5.74 15.99 -12.86
C LYS A 108 -4.68 17.06 -12.67
N LEU A 109 -3.44 16.68 -12.92
CA LEU A 109 -2.31 17.57 -12.77
C LEU A 109 -2.37 18.72 -13.81
N SER A 110 -2.00 19.91 -13.39
CA SER A 110 -1.66 20.99 -14.33
C SER A 110 -0.43 20.61 -15.15
N ASP A 111 -0.14 21.30 -16.24
CA ASP A 111 1.08 21.01 -17.02
C ASP A 111 2.34 21.20 -16.18
N GLU A 112 2.38 22.22 -15.31
CA GLU A 112 3.49 22.49 -14.39
C GLU A 112 3.65 21.37 -13.35
N ASP A 113 2.57 21.01 -12.64
CA ASP A 113 2.59 19.92 -11.65
C ASP A 113 2.95 18.58 -12.31
N PHE A 114 2.50 18.36 -13.55
CA PHE A 114 2.83 17.14 -14.29
C PHE A 114 4.33 17.03 -14.57
N GLU A 115 4.99 18.11 -14.99
CA GLU A 115 6.44 18.14 -15.21
C GLU A 115 7.20 17.84 -13.92
N ASP A 116 6.81 18.45 -12.79
CA ASP A 116 7.39 18.22 -11.49
C ASP A 116 7.23 16.76 -11.03
N VAL A 117 6.02 16.20 -11.14
CA VAL A 117 5.72 14.81 -10.81
C VAL A 117 6.53 13.84 -11.67
N VAL A 118 6.61 14.06 -12.99
CA VAL A 118 7.40 13.22 -13.90
C VAL A 118 8.89 13.30 -13.58
N MET A 119 9.39 14.45 -13.19
CA MET A 119 10.78 14.62 -12.75
C MET A 119 11.05 13.80 -11.48
N LEU A 120 10.17 13.89 -10.47
CA LEU A 120 10.28 13.09 -9.24
C LEU A 120 10.25 11.59 -9.53
N CYS A 121 9.34 11.12 -10.38
CA CYS A 121 9.25 9.72 -10.80
C CYS A 121 10.50 9.26 -11.56
N THR A 122 11.07 10.11 -12.40
CA THR A 122 12.29 9.81 -13.15
C THR A 122 13.48 9.66 -12.22
N LEU A 123 13.62 10.56 -11.23
CA LEU A 123 14.65 10.44 -10.18
C LEU A 123 14.46 9.18 -9.34
N LEU A 124 13.23 8.89 -8.95
CA LEU A 124 12.87 7.70 -8.18
C LEU A 124 13.22 6.41 -8.94
N ASN A 125 12.86 6.32 -10.22
CA ASN A 125 13.16 5.16 -11.07
C ASN A 125 14.68 4.99 -11.28
N LYS A 126 15.41 6.09 -11.44
CA LYS A 126 16.87 6.08 -11.56
C LYS A 126 17.53 5.57 -10.27
N GLU A 127 17.04 6.02 -9.11
CA GLU A 127 17.59 5.60 -7.83
C GLU A 127 17.20 4.16 -7.48
N TYR A 128 15.97 3.76 -7.82
CA TYR A 128 15.48 2.40 -7.66
C TYR A 128 16.34 1.38 -8.45
N SER A 129 16.80 1.76 -9.65
CA SER A 129 17.51 0.88 -10.59
C SER A 129 18.98 0.65 -10.27
N LYS A 130 19.54 1.27 -9.22
CA LYS A 130 20.96 1.15 -8.86
C LYS A 130 21.15 1.09 -7.36
N GLU A 131 22.24 0.47 -6.93
CA GLU A 131 22.69 0.58 -5.54
C GLU A 131 23.58 1.82 -5.39
N SER A 132 23.26 2.65 -4.39
CA SER A 132 24.02 3.85 -4.07
C SER A 132 23.99 4.10 -2.56
N PRO A 133 25.00 4.81 -1.99
CA PRO A 133 24.95 5.24 -0.61
C PRO A 133 23.70 6.10 -0.36
N TYR A 134 23.05 5.90 0.78
CA TYR A 134 21.81 6.60 1.18
C TYR A 134 20.61 6.40 0.26
N ARG A 135 20.61 5.38 -0.60
CA ARG A 135 19.53 5.05 -1.55
C ARG A 135 18.14 5.05 -0.90
N ASP A 136 17.98 4.32 0.19
CA ASP A 136 16.67 4.17 0.84
C ASP A 136 16.17 5.48 1.46
N VAL A 137 17.08 6.29 1.99
CA VAL A 137 16.75 7.63 2.50
C VAL A 137 16.32 8.55 1.35
N PHE A 138 17.03 8.48 0.22
CA PHE A 138 16.70 9.29 -0.95
C PHE A 138 15.36 8.89 -1.57
N ILE A 139 15.10 7.59 -1.74
CA ILE A 139 13.81 7.05 -2.18
C ILE A 139 12.68 7.51 -1.25
N LYS A 140 12.86 7.39 0.06
CA LYS A 140 11.85 7.83 1.05
C LYS A 140 11.52 9.32 0.91
N ASN A 141 12.52 10.17 0.74
CA ASN A 141 12.30 11.61 0.57
C ASN A 141 11.59 11.94 -0.75
N LEU A 142 11.94 11.28 -1.86
CA LEU A 142 11.24 11.44 -3.13
C LEU A 142 9.78 11.01 -3.02
N MET A 143 9.50 9.89 -2.33
CA MET A 143 8.14 9.44 -2.06
C MET A 143 7.36 10.46 -1.22
N GLN A 144 7.98 11.09 -0.20
CA GLN A 144 7.34 12.16 0.57
C GLN A 144 6.98 13.35 -0.32
N CYS A 145 7.84 13.75 -1.26
CA CYS A 145 7.55 14.82 -2.21
C CYS A 145 6.34 14.46 -3.10
N LEU A 146 6.27 13.25 -3.64
CA LEU A 146 5.13 12.77 -4.44
C LEU A 146 3.83 12.80 -3.64
N ILE A 147 3.86 12.34 -2.39
CA ILE A 147 2.70 12.33 -1.50
C ILE A 147 2.23 13.75 -1.18
N ILE A 148 3.15 14.70 -0.97
CA ILE A 148 2.81 16.11 -0.77
C ILE A 148 2.13 16.68 -2.02
N GLN A 149 2.57 16.32 -3.22
CA GLN A 149 1.89 16.72 -4.45
C GLN A 149 0.46 16.17 -4.52
N ILE A 150 0.25 14.92 -4.12
CA ILE A 150 -1.09 14.33 -4.03
C ILE A 150 -1.94 15.13 -3.04
N LEU A 151 -1.44 15.39 -1.82
CA LEU A 151 -2.17 16.11 -0.78
C LEU A 151 -2.56 17.54 -1.20
N ARG A 152 -1.67 18.24 -1.90
CA ARG A 152 -1.90 19.63 -2.36
C ARG A 152 -2.98 19.72 -3.44
N ASN A 153 -3.07 18.68 -4.26
CA ASN A 153 -3.95 18.65 -5.43
C ASN A 153 -5.23 17.80 -5.20
N THR A 154 -5.43 17.26 -4.01
CA THR A 154 -6.67 16.57 -3.64
C THR A 154 -7.48 17.39 -2.65
N ASP A 155 -8.77 17.54 -2.92
CA ASP A 155 -9.75 17.91 -1.89
C ASP A 155 -9.94 16.74 -0.89
N ILE A 156 -8.86 16.32 -0.22
CA ILE A 156 -8.96 15.36 0.88
C ILE A 156 -9.64 16.07 2.05
N GLY A 157 -10.96 16.09 2.02
CA GLY A 157 -11.81 16.83 2.96
C GLY A 157 -13.16 17.19 2.35
N SER A 158 -13.28 17.24 1.02
CA SER A 158 -14.57 17.35 0.35
C SER A 158 -15.18 15.96 0.15
N LYS A 159 -16.45 15.83 0.51
CA LYS A 159 -17.23 14.58 0.50
C LYS A 159 -17.34 13.98 -0.90
N GLY A 160 -16.34 13.16 -1.29
CA GLY A 160 -16.46 12.28 -2.43
C GLY A 160 -17.55 11.22 -2.19
N THR A 161 -18.47 11.07 -3.12
CA THR A 161 -19.49 10.01 -3.07
C THR A 161 -18.84 8.69 -3.49
N LYS A 162 -18.35 7.90 -2.52
CA LYS A 162 -18.03 6.49 -2.80
C LYS A 162 -19.31 5.72 -3.11
N LYS A 163 -19.34 4.97 -4.21
CA LYS A 163 -20.05 3.71 -4.20
C LYS A 163 -19.50 2.91 -3.02
N GLU A 164 -20.38 2.43 -2.13
CA GLU A 164 -19.95 1.74 -0.91
C GLU A 164 -18.88 0.69 -1.20
N ALA A 165 -17.67 0.93 -0.69
CA ALA A 165 -16.63 -0.09 -0.68
C ALA A 165 -17.22 -1.35 -0.04
N GLY A 166 -16.99 -2.52 -0.63
CA GLY A 166 -17.53 -3.77 -0.12
C GLY A 166 -17.19 -3.92 1.36
N HIS A 167 -18.11 -4.48 2.14
CA HIS A 167 -17.97 -4.65 3.59
C HIS A 167 -16.62 -5.21 4.03
N LEU A 168 -16.09 -6.15 3.26
CA LEU A 168 -14.78 -6.76 3.51
C LEU A 168 -13.62 -5.78 3.25
N GLN A 169 -13.73 -4.94 2.23
CA GLN A 169 -12.71 -3.96 1.87
C GLN A 169 -12.54 -2.90 2.94
N LYS A 170 -13.66 -2.38 3.50
CA LYS A 170 -13.62 -1.48 4.66
C LYS A 170 -12.90 -2.10 5.85
N ALA A 171 -13.13 -3.38 6.08
CA ALA A 171 -12.50 -4.12 7.16
C ALA A 171 -11.00 -4.32 6.94
N ILE A 172 -10.58 -4.66 5.72
CA ILE A 172 -9.15 -4.84 5.39
C ILE A 172 -8.43 -3.50 5.47
N GLN A 173 -9.01 -2.43 4.95
CA GLN A 173 -8.47 -1.07 5.08
C GLN A 173 -8.30 -0.68 6.56
N TYR A 174 -9.31 -0.93 7.38
CA TYR A 174 -9.23 -0.69 8.82
C TYR A 174 -8.09 -1.48 9.48
N ILE A 175 -7.92 -2.77 9.14
CA ILE A 175 -6.80 -3.57 9.63
C ILE A 175 -5.45 -2.95 9.24
N HIS A 176 -5.31 -2.50 7.99
CA HIS A 176 -4.07 -1.91 7.50
C HIS A 176 -3.69 -0.63 8.24
N LEU A 177 -4.65 0.20 8.57
CA LEU A 177 -4.43 1.45 9.27
C LEU A 177 -4.26 1.27 10.80
N HIS A 178 -4.91 0.24 11.37
CA HIS A 178 -5.02 0.06 12.83
C HIS A 178 -4.37 -1.23 13.35
N PHE A 179 -3.54 -1.93 12.57
CA PHE A 179 -2.96 -3.21 13.01
C PHE A 179 -2.13 -3.09 14.30
N LYS A 180 -1.53 -1.92 14.57
CA LYS A 180 -0.77 -1.63 15.79
C LYS A 180 -1.66 -1.63 17.04
N ASP A 181 -2.94 -1.24 16.88
CA ASP A 181 -3.92 -1.13 17.98
C ASP A 181 -4.55 -2.46 18.37
N ASN A 182 -4.14 -3.56 17.72
CA ASN A 182 -4.68 -4.90 17.98
C ASN A 182 -6.20 -5.01 17.81
N PRO A 183 -6.80 -4.56 16.70
CA PRO A 183 -8.23 -4.70 16.52
C PRO A 183 -8.65 -6.15 16.67
N THR A 184 -9.76 -6.38 17.37
CA THR A 184 -10.30 -7.74 17.53
C THR A 184 -11.09 -8.14 16.29
N LEU A 185 -11.28 -9.45 16.07
CA LEU A 185 -12.18 -9.94 15.02
C LEU A 185 -13.58 -9.30 15.10
N LYS A 186 -14.05 -9.03 16.33
CA LYS A 186 -15.35 -8.41 16.57
C LYS A 186 -15.39 -6.95 16.11
N ASP A 187 -14.32 -6.19 16.37
CA ASP A 187 -14.21 -4.79 15.94
C ASP A 187 -14.20 -4.70 14.42
N VAL A 188 -13.41 -5.55 13.77
CA VAL A 188 -13.30 -5.55 12.32
C VAL A 188 -14.59 -6.04 11.64
N ALA A 189 -15.25 -7.06 12.21
CA ALA A 189 -16.56 -7.50 11.73
C ALA A 189 -17.63 -6.39 11.84
N LYS A 190 -17.56 -5.57 12.90
CA LYS A 190 -18.43 -4.41 13.08
C LYS A 190 -18.19 -3.34 11.98
N ILE A 191 -16.92 -3.07 11.65
CA ILE A 191 -16.56 -2.17 10.53
C ILE A 191 -17.09 -2.71 9.19
N ALA A 192 -17.02 -4.05 9.00
CA ALA A 192 -17.62 -4.73 7.86
C ALA A 192 -19.16 -4.77 7.88
N GLY A 193 -19.82 -4.28 8.93
CA GLY A 193 -21.28 -4.36 9.06
C GLY A 193 -21.83 -5.79 9.12
N THR A 194 -21.02 -6.76 9.62
CA THR A 194 -21.35 -8.19 9.65
C THR A 194 -21.16 -8.80 11.03
N ASN A 195 -21.61 -10.03 11.22
CA ASN A 195 -21.29 -10.77 12.43
C ASN A 195 -19.89 -11.42 12.33
N PRO A 196 -19.20 -11.65 13.47
CA PRO A 196 -17.82 -12.16 13.48
C PRO A 196 -17.64 -13.53 12.79
N ASN A 197 -18.60 -14.42 12.86
CA ASN A 197 -18.51 -15.76 12.27
C ASN A 197 -18.57 -15.68 10.74
N TYR A 198 -19.52 -14.94 10.20
CA TYR A 198 -19.64 -14.70 8.77
C TYR A 198 -18.40 -13.96 8.23
N PHE A 199 -17.98 -12.91 8.94
CA PHE A 199 -16.77 -12.17 8.59
C PHE A 199 -15.54 -13.08 8.53
N SER A 200 -15.31 -13.90 9.56
CA SER A 200 -14.15 -14.82 9.62
C SER A 200 -14.10 -15.77 8.44
N THR A 201 -15.24 -16.34 8.04
CA THR A 201 -15.34 -17.23 6.89
C THR A 201 -15.05 -16.50 5.59
N LYS A 202 -15.73 -15.38 5.35
CA LYS A 202 -15.55 -14.57 4.14
C LYS A 202 -14.13 -13.99 4.03
N PHE A 203 -13.57 -13.52 5.14
CA PHE A 203 -12.21 -13.01 5.20
C PHE A 203 -11.20 -14.08 4.77
N LYS A 204 -11.35 -15.31 5.27
CA LYS A 204 -10.48 -16.43 4.91
C LYS A 204 -10.66 -16.87 3.44
N GLU A 205 -11.89 -16.89 2.93
CA GLU A 205 -12.17 -17.18 1.52
C GLU A 205 -11.49 -16.18 0.59
N GLU A 206 -11.56 -14.89 0.90
CA GLU A 206 -11.07 -13.81 0.04
C GLU A 206 -9.55 -13.57 0.21
N THR A 207 -9.00 -13.64 1.43
CA THR A 207 -7.58 -13.38 1.70
C THR A 207 -6.70 -14.63 1.66
N GLY A 208 -7.32 -15.82 1.67
CA GLY A 208 -6.62 -17.11 1.74
C GLY A 208 -6.07 -17.43 3.13
N MET A 209 -6.25 -16.58 4.15
CA MET A 209 -5.75 -16.81 5.51
C MET A 209 -6.71 -16.31 6.58
N GLY A 210 -6.60 -16.87 7.80
CA GLY A 210 -7.42 -16.43 8.94
C GLY A 210 -7.06 -15.04 9.43
N TYR A 211 -8.02 -14.33 10.04
CA TYR A 211 -7.85 -12.97 10.55
C TYR A 211 -6.60 -12.78 11.44
N SER A 212 -6.44 -13.64 12.44
CA SER A 212 -5.29 -13.54 13.37
C SER A 212 -3.94 -13.76 12.66
N GLU A 213 -3.91 -14.63 11.67
CA GLU A 213 -2.72 -14.87 10.86
C GLU A 213 -2.40 -13.64 9.98
N TYR A 214 -3.41 -13.06 9.37
CA TYR A 214 -3.30 -11.84 8.56
C TYR A 214 -2.76 -10.68 9.40
N LEU A 215 -3.36 -10.43 10.58
CA LEU A 215 -2.92 -9.39 11.50
C LEU A 215 -1.47 -9.59 11.95
N ASN A 216 -1.10 -10.83 12.31
CA ASN A 216 0.28 -11.14 12.67
C ASN A 216 1.26 -10.97 11.51
N LYS A 217 0.88 -11.32 10.28
CA LYS A 217 1.69 -11.09 9.08
C LYS A 217 1.98 -9.59 8.90
N ARG A 218 0.97 -8.73 9.08
CA ARG A 218 1.11 -7.27 9.04
C ARG A 218 2.09 -6.76 10.09
N LYS A 219 1.90 -7.15 11.35
CA LYS A 219 2.79 -6.77 12.46
C LYS A 219 4.23 -7.20 12.24
N LEU A 220 4.43 -8.44 11.79
CA LEU A 220 5.77 -8.96 11.48
C LEU A 220 6.45 -8.19 10.37
N LYS A 221 5.72 -7.80 9.32
CA LYS A 221 6.27 -7.02 8.23
C LYS A 221 6.79 -5.68 8.76
N TYR A 222 6.00 -4.98 9.57
CA TYR A 222 6.39 -3.73 10.20
C TYR A 222 7.57 -3.91 11.17
N ALA A 223 7.57 -4.99 11.98
CA ALA A 223 8.69 -5.33 12.85
C ALA A 223 10.01 -5.57 12.10
N LYS A 224 9.97 -6.31 11.00
CA LYS A 224 11.14 -6.56 10.13
C LYS A 224 11.74 -5.25 9.61
N GLN A 225 10.89 -4.31 9.26
CA GLN A 225 11.33 -2.99 8.83
C GLN A 225 12.02 -2.23 9.98
N LEU A 226 11.39 -2.15 11.16
CA LEU A 226 12.00 -1.49 12.31
C LEU A 226 13.35 -2.10 12.67
N LEU A 227 13.50 -3.43 12.55
CA LEU A 227 14.76 -4.14 12.76
C LEU A 227 15.87 -3.68 11.81
N LYS A 228 15.53 -3.22 10.60
CA LYS A 228 16.50 -2.75 9.58
C LYS A 228 16.77 -1.26 9.64
N THR A 229 15.77 -0.45 10.01
CA THR A 229 15.82 1.01 9.81
C THR A 229 15.89 1.81 11.12
N SER A 230 15.79 1.17 12.28
CA SER A 230 15.78 1.86 13.56
C SER A 230 16.84 1.34 14.51
N SER A 231 17.20 2.17 15.49
CA SER A 231 18.06 1.80 16.62
C SER A 231 17.29 1.25 17.83
N LEU A 232 16.00 0.94 17.67
CA LEU A 232 15.16 0.44 18.74
C LEU A 232 15.60 -0.95 19.19
N SER A 233 15.48 -1.21 20.50
CA SER A 233 15.65 -2.55 21.06
C SER A 233 14.57 -3.50 20.54
N ILE A 234 14.84 -4.81 20.58
CA ILE A 234 13.87 -5.84 20.20
C ILE A 234 12.55 -5.72 20.98
N THR A 235 12.65 -5.32 22.25
CA THR A 235 11.47 -5.10 23.09
C THR A 235 10.64 -3.92 22.63
N GLU A 236 11.27 -2.80 22.29
CA GLU A 236 10.60 -1.62 21.75
C GLU A 236 9.97 -1.93 20.38
N ILE A 237 10.68 -2.64 19.50
CA ILE A 237 10.16 -3.09 18.21
C ILE A 237 8.92 -3.99 18.37
N CYS A 238 8.96 -4.92 19.34
CA CYS A 238 7.81 -5.77 19.67
C CYS A 238 6.55 -4.92 19.91
N PHE A 239 6.62 -3.98 20.84
CA PHE A 239 5.47 -3.13 21.19
C PHE A 239 5.09 -2.13 20.11
N ALA A 240 6.07 -1.49 19.47
CA ALA A 240 5.84 -0.58 18.34
C ALA A 240 5.16 -1.27 17.15
N SER A 241 5.35 -2.58 17.00
CA SER A 241 4.72 -3.39 15.96
C SER A 241 3.33 -3.92 16.36
N GLY A 242 2.81 -3.52 17.51
CA GLY A 242 1.49 -3.92 18.00
C GLY A 242 1.42 -5.32 18.60
N PHE A 243 2.54 -5.97 18.95
CA PHE A 243 2.51 -7.19 19.76
C PHE A 243 2.32 -6.85 21.24
N THR A 244 1.50 -7.63 21.94
CA THR A 244 1.17 -7.41 23.35
C THR A 244 2.14 -8.10 24.32
N SER A 245 2.98 -9.01 23.83
CA SER A 245 4.02 -9.67 24.65
C SER A 245 5.23 -10.04 23.82
N LEU A 246 6.40 -9.87 24.42
CA LEU A 246 7.69 -10.22 23.82
C LEU A 246 7.77 -11.73 23.50
N SER A 247 7.26 -12.58 24.38
CA SER A 247 7.27 -14.04 24.17
C SER A 247 6.46 -14.44 22.93
N ASN A 248 5.27 -13.85 22.72
CA ASN A 248 4.47 -14.11 21.52
C ASN A 248 5.15 -13.56 20.27
N PHE A 249 5.72 -12.37 20.33
CA PHE A 249 6.50 -11.79 19.23
C PHE A 249 7.66 -12.69 18.80
N MET A 250 8.51 -13.11 19.76
CA MET A 250 9.66 -13.97 19.48
C MET A 250 9.25 -15.30 18.84
N ARG A 251 8.17 -15.92 19.35
CA ARG A 251 7.64 -17.17 18.82
C ARG A 251 7.13 -17.00 17.40
N VAL A 252 6.25 -16.01 17.16
CA VAL A 252 5.64 -15.75 15.84
C VAL A 252 6.69 -15.33 14.82
N PHE A 253 7.66 -14.51 15.24
CA PHE A 253 8.74 -14.07 14.36
C PHE A 253 9.58 -15.27 13.90
N LYS A 254 10.04 -16.12 14.83
CA LYS A 254 10.83 -17.32 14.50
C LYS A 254 10.05 -18.32 13.66
N GLU A 255 8.77 -18.53 13.97
CA GLU A 255 7.88 -19.44 13.21
C GLU A 255 7.71 -19.00 11.75
N LYS A 256 7.58 -17.70 11.51
CA LYS A 256 7.32 -17.15 10.15
C LYS A 256 8.58 -16.79 9.37
N THR A 257 9.74 -16.62 10.02
CA THR A 257 11.01 -16.23 9.36
C THR A 257 12.07 -17.33 9.39
N GLY A 258 11.88 -18.33 10.25
CA GLY A 258 12.89 -19.39 10.50
C GLY A 258 13.99 -18.98 11.49
N GLU A 259 14.08 -17.73 11.90
CA GLU A 259 15.13 -17.17 12.75
C GLU A 259 14.62 -16.19 13.80
N THR A 260 15.43 -15.90 14.81
CA THR A 260 15.07 -14.92 15.83
C THR A 260 15.30 -13.49 15.33
N PRO A 261 14.62 -12.45 15.90
CA PRO A 261 14.87 -11.06 15.57
C PRO A 261 16.35 -10.65 15.67
N SER A 262 17.07 -11.15 16.68
CA SER A 262 18.51 -10.89 16.86
C SER A 262 19.38 -11.50 15.77
N GLN A 263 18.99 -12.66 15.23
CA GLN A 263 19.69 -13.29 14.09
C GLN A 263 19.38 -12.57 12.79
N TYR A 264 18.13 -12.08 12.65
CA TYR A 264 17.69 -11.34 11.49
C TYR A 264 18.48 -10.04 11.28
N ILE A 265 18.73 -9.27 12.36
CA ILE A 265 19.56 -8.04 12.31
C ILE A 265 21.00 -8.35 11.85
N LYS A 266 21.58 -9.44 12.33
CA LYS A 266 23.00 -9.78 12.07
C LYS A 266 23.29 -10.19 10.62
N LYS A 267 22.30 -10.50 9.82
CA LYS A 267 22.47 -10.87 8.40
C LYS A 267 22.58 -9.67 7.48
N ASP A 268 22.08 -8.54 7.90
CA ASP A 268 22.06 -7.30 7.10
C ASP A 268 23.21 -6.33 7.50
N LEU A 269 24.13 -6.76 8.41
CA LEU A 269 25.38 -6.11 8.78
C LEU A 269 26.58 -6.82 8.08
#